data_2df84cae7a35c94750f7debb617cee21
#
_entry.id   2df84cae7a35c94750f7debb617cee21
#
_cell.length_a   1.000
_cell.length_b   1.000
_cell.length_c   1.000
_cell.angle_alpha   90.00
_cell.angle_beta   90.00
_cell.angle_gamma   90.00
#
_symmetry.space_group_name_H-M   'P 1'
#
loop_
_entity.id
_entity.type
_entity.pdbx_description
1 polymer ?
#
loop_
_entity_poly.entity_id
_entity_poly.type
_entity_poly.pdbx_seq_one_letter_code
_entity_poly.pdbx_strand_id
1 'polypeptide(L)'
;MEKQEEGEHMRLDGFGIFVKDMGTMIRFYRDVLGFGIKENEESENVFLEKDGTLFLLYGRDGLEKMTGRRFCYADKVNGHFEIALTVSDYAAVDEAYNSVIEKGAVPVMAPVTEPWGQRTCYVADPEGNLV
;
A
#
# COMPACT_ATOMS: atom_id res chain seq x y z
N MET A 1 31.43 -1.28 7.87
CA MET A 1 30.66 -1.47 6.69
C MET A 1 31.43 -0.92 5.50
N GLU A 2 31.50 -1.65 4.50
CA GLU A 2 32.20 -1.12 3.43
C GLU A 2 31.40 -0.11 2.69
N LYS A 3 32.09 0.78 2.04
CA LYS A 3 31.51 1.86 1.39
C LYS A 3 30.99 1.45 0.05
N GLN A 4 29.75 1.81 -0.24
CA GLN A 4 29.18 1.54 -1.53
C GLN A 4 29.72 2.53 -2.54
N GLU A 5 29.91 2.06 -3.76
CA GLU A 5 30.22 2.96 -4.83
C GLU A 5 28.97 3.67 -5.24
N GLU A 6 28.97 4.98 -5.09
CA GLU A 6 27.76 5.76 -5.24
C GLU A 6 27.09 5.56 -6.58
N GLY A 7 27.85 5.53 -7.68
CA GLY A 7 27.27 5.41 -8.99
C GLY A 7 26.86 4.01 -9.37
N GLU A 8 27.20 3.04 -8.53
CA GLU A 8 26.97 1.65 -8.87
C GLU A 8 25.96 0.97 -7.99
N HIS A 9 25.58 1.59 -6.89
CA HIS A 9 24.66 0.99 -5.93
C HIS A 9 23.23 1.41 -6.24
N MET A 10 22.36 0.43 -6.46
CA MET A 10 20.94 0.69 -6.61
C MET A 10 20.32 0.79 -5.22
N ARG A 11 19.55 1.85 -4.99
CA ARG A 11 18.91 2.06 -3.70
C ARG A 11 17.43 1.86 -3.86
N LEU A 12 16.81 1.32 -2.83
CA LEU A 12 15.36 1.20 -2.80
C LEU A 12 14.79 2.56 -2.41
N ASP A 13 14.20 3.26 -3.36
CA ASP A 13 13.56 4.54 -3.10
C ASP A 13 12.18 4.37 -2.52
N GLY A 14 11.46 3.38 -3.01
CA GLY A 14 10.08 3.17 -2.61
C GLY A 14 9.45 2.12 -3.48
N PHE A 15 8.12 2.12 -3.48
CA PHE A 15 7.40 1.17 -4.33
C PHE A 15 6.11 1.84 -4.80
N GLY A 16 5.54 1.29 -5.87
CA GLY A 16 4.32 1.82 -6.44
C GLY A 16 3.33 0.72 -6.73
N ILE A 17 2.08 1.12 -6.76
CA ILE A 17 0.97 0.23 -7.10
C ILE A 17 0.35 0.76 -8.39
N PHE A 18 0.11 -0.14 -9.35
CA PHE A 18 -0.56 0.24 -10.58
C PHE A 18 -2.04 0.00 -10.40
N VAL A 19 -2.83 1.07 -10.49
CA VAL A 19 -4.21 1.05 -10.04
C VAL A 19 -5.16 1.23 -11.21
N LYS A 20 -6.31 0.58 -11.11
CA LYS A 20 -7.35 0.69 -12.10
C LYS A 20 -8.17 1.95 -11.87
N ASP A 21 -8.56 2.22 -10.63
CA ASP A 21 -9.42 3.35 -10.27
C ASP A 21 -8.68 4.23 -9.29
N MET A 22 -8.04 5.27 -9.81
CA MET A 22 -7.20 6.15 -9.00
C MET A 22 -7.99 6.83 -7.89
N GLY A 23 -9.18 7.34 -8.20
CA GLY A 23 -9.95 8.04 -7.18
C GLY A 23 -10.32 7.15 -6.01
N THR A 24 -10.74 5.93 -6.30
CA THR A 24 -11.08 4.96 -5.26
C THR A 24 -9.86 4.63 -4.41
N MET A 25 -8.72 4.46 -5.05
CA MET A 25 -7.51 4.10 -4.33
C MET A 25 -6.97 5.26 -3.51
N ILE A 26 -7.07 6.50 -4.04
CA ILE A 26 -6.69 7.68 -3.26
C ILE A 26 -7.56 7.77 -2.01
N ARG A 27 -8.88 7.60 -2.15
CA ARG A 27 -9.77 7.67 -1.00
C ARG A 27 -9.41 6.62 0.04
N PHE A 28 -9.07 5.41 -0.40
CA PHE A 28 -8.71 4.37 0.56
C PHE A 28 -7.45 4.72 1.32
N TYR A 29 -6.37 5.04 0.62
CA TYR A 29 -5.10 5.29 1.30
C TYR A 29 -5.12 6.59 2.07
N ARG A 30 -5.83 7.59 1.59
CA ARG A 30 -5.93 8.87 2.28
C ARG A 30 -6.88 8.81 3.48
N ASP A 31 -8.09 8.27 3.27
CA ASP A 31 -9.16 8.40 4.26
C ASP A 31 -9.27 7.19 5.18
N VAL A 32 -9.01 6.00 4.68
CA VAL A 32 -9.09 4.78 5.49
C VAL A 32 -7.79 4.55 6.24
N LEU A 33 -6.66 4.63 5.54
CA LEU A 33 -5.36 4.38 6.16
C LEU A 33 -4.70 5.64 6.71
N GLY A 34 -5.19 6.81 6.34
CA GLY A 34 -4.63 8.05 6.89
C GLY A 34 -3.32 8.49 6.30
N PHE A 35 -2.99 8.04 5.09
CA PHE A 35 -1.79 8.54 4.40
C PHE A 35 -2.04 9.98 4.01
N GLY A 36 -1.00 10.79 4.05
CA GLY A 36 -1.13 12.22 3.77
C GLY A 36 -1.14 12.56 2.30
N ILE A 37 -1.97 11.89 1.51
CA ILE A 37 -2.04 12.13 0.07
C ILE A 37 -2.63 13.50 -0.20
N LYS A 38 -1.93 14.29 -1.01
CA LYS A 38 -2.37 15.66 -1.32
C LYS A 38 -2.98 15.80 -2.69
N GLU A 39 -2.75 14.85 -3.57
CA GLU A 39 -3.35 14.89 -4.90
C GLU A 39 -4.85 14.69 -4.79
N ASN A 40 -5.61 15.30 -5.69
CA ASN A 40 -7.04 15.10 -5.71
C ASN A 40 -7.37 13.79 -6.45
N GLU A 41 -8.65 13.39 -6.36
CA GLU A 41 -9.06 12.06 -6.84
C GLU A 41 -9.02 11.94 -8.36
N GLU A 42 -8.83 13.05 -9.06
CA GLU A 42 -8.74 13.03 -10.51
C GLU A 42 -7.31 13.04 -11.02
N SER A 43 -6.35 13.03 -10.11
CA SER A 43 -4.94 13.01 -10.49
C SER A 43 -4.60 11.70 -11.16
N GLU A 44 -3.62 11.74 -12.06
CA GLU A 44 -3.20 10.54 -12.77
C GLU A 44 -2.21 9.71 -11.97
N ASN A 45 -1.50 10.35 -11.06
CA ASN A 45 -0.46 9.71 -10.26
C ASN A 45 -0.45 10.31 -8.88
N VAL A 46 0.05 9.53 -7.93
CA VAL A 46 0.29 10.00 -6.56
C VAL A 46 1.74 9.75 -6.23
N PHE A 47 2.40 10.74 -5.67
CA PHE A 47 3.76 10.64 -5.16
C PHE A 47 3.74 11.10 -3.73
N LEU A 48 4.04 10.20 -2.80
CA LEU A 48 4.01 10.53 -1.39
C LEU A 48 5.25 10.00 -0.70
N GLU A 49 5.95 10.88 0.00
CA GLU A 49 6.99 10.40 0.89
C GLU A 49 6.33 10.09 2.22
N LYS A 50 6.37 8.81 2.61
CA LYS A 50 5.69 8.33 3.79
C LYS A 50 6.69 7.60 4.65
N ASP A 51 7.01 8.21 5.81
CA ASP A 51 7.92 7.60 6.78
C ASP A 51 9.25 7.21 6.16
N GLY A 52 9.79 8.06 5.28
CA GLY A 52 11.09 7.84 4.66
C GLY A 52 11.06 6.94 3.44
N THR A 53 9.89 6.49 3.01
CA THR A 53 9.74 5.62 1.84
C THR A 53 8.83 6.30 0.85
N LEU A 54 9.17 6.21 -0.42
CA LEU A 54 8.31 6.77 -1.46
C LEU A 54 7.18 5.81 -1.75
N PHE A 55 5.95 6.31 -1.67
CA PHE A 55 4.75 5.54 -1.97
C PHE A 55 4.09 6.15 -3.19
N LEU A 56 3.85 5.33 -4.21
CA LEU A 56 3.37 5.80 -5.49
C LEU A 56 2.11 5.07 -5.90
N LEU A 57 1.18 5.81 -6.50
CA LEU A 57 0.06 5.20 -7.21
C LEU A 57 0.14 5.67 -8.65
N TYR A 58 0.15 4.73 -9.58
CA TYR A 58 0.16 5.00 -11.01
C TYR A 58 -1.04 4.35 -11.66
N GLY A 59 -1.64 5.01 -12.64
CA GLY A 59 -2.70 4.39 -13.41
C GLY A 59 -2.16 3.28 -14.30
N ARG A 60 -2.91 2.20 -14.43
CA ARG A 60 -2.53 1.07 -15.29
C ARG A 60 -2.42 1.51 -16.74
N ASP A 61 -3.33 2.39 -17.18
CA ASP A 61 -3.30 2.88 -18.54
C ASP A 61 -2.01 3.63 -18.84
N GLY A 62 -1.56 4.43 -17.90
CA GLY A 62 -0.32 5.17 -18.05
C GLY A 62 0.88 4.25 -18.16
N LEU A 63 0.90 3.20 -17.34
CA LEU A 63 1.96 2.21 -17.41
C LEU A 63 2.01 1.55 -18.77
N GLU A 64 0.86 1.11 -19.26
CA GLU A 64 0.80 0.41 -20.54
C GLU A 64 1.17 1.31 -21.71
N LYS A 65 0.76 2.57 -21.63
CA LYS A 65 1.11 3.53 -22.65
C LYS A 65 2.61 3.81 -22.66
N MET A 66 3.18 3.96 -21.48
CA MET A 66 4.60 4.27 -21.36
C MET A 66 5.47 3.12 -21.86
N THR A 67 5.08 1.88 -21.55
CA THR A 67 5.88 0.71 -21.91
C THR A 67 5.54 0.15 -23.29
N GLY A 68 4.39 0.51 -23.84
CA GLY A 68 3.93 -0.07 -25.10
C GLY A 68 3.50 -1.51 -24.95
N ARG A 69 3.16 -1.95 -23.73
CA ARG A 69 2.83 -3.35 -23.46
C ARG A 69 1.56 -3.42 -22.64
N ARG A 70 0.88 -4.55 -22.73
CA ARG A 70 -0.24 -4.85 -21.88
C ARG A 70 0.22 -5.81 -20.78
N PHE A 71 -0.39 -5.67 -19.60
CA PHE A 71 -0.02 -6.47 -18.45
C PHE A 71 -1.25 -7.18 -17.90
N CYS A 72 -1.00 -8.25 -17.17
CA CYS A 72 -2.05 -8.97 -16.45
C CYS A 72 -2.13 -8.40 -15.05
N TYR A 73 -3.34 -8.20 -14.57
CA TYR A 73 -3.57 -7.66 -13.24
C TYR A 73 -4.46 -8.60 -12.46
N ALA A 74 -4.23 -8.70 -11.17
CA ALA A 74 -5.12 -9.44 -10.31
C ALA A 74 -6.42 -8.66 -10.17
N ASP A 75 -7.55 -9.36 -10.12
CA ASP A 75 -8.85 -8.72 -9.99
C ASP A 75 -9.54 -9.10 -8.67
N LYS A 76 -8.80 -9.73 -7.76
CA LYS A 76 -9.33 -10.16 -6.45
C LYS A 76 -8.26 -9.94 -5.40
N VAL A 77 -8.64 -10.13 -4.16
CA VAL A 77 -7.68 -10.13 -3.06
C VAL A 77 -6.61 -11.17 -3.39
N ASN A 78 -5.35 -10.76 -3.29
CA ASN A 78 -4.26 -11.61 -3.74
C ASN A 78 -3.03 -11.42 -2.86
N GLY A 79 -2.12 -12.36 -2.96
CA GLY A 79 -0.93 -12.39 -2.14
C GLY A 79 0.35 -12.05 -2.88
N HIS A 80 0.29 -11.16 -3.88
CA HIS A 80 1.51 -10.81 -4.59
C HIS A 80 2.50 -10.06 -3.71
N PHE A 81 2.01 -9.19 -2.85
CA PHE A 81 2.84 -8.45 -1.91
C PHE A 81 1.95 -7.88 -0.81
N GLU A 82 2.56 -7.28 0.16
CA GLU A 82 1.81 -6.58 1.21
C GLU A 82 2.42 -5.22 1.45
N ILE A 83 1.59 -4.30 1.93
CA ILE A 83 2.08 -3.03 2.48
C ILE A 83 2.12 -3.22 3.98
N ALA A 84 3.31 -3.21 4.55
CA ALA A 84 3.47 -3.49 5.97
C ALA A 84 3.45 -2.19 6.75
N LEU A 85 2.51 -2.07 7.67
CA LEU A 85 2.39 -0.93 8.57
C LEU A 85 2.56 -1.43 9.99
N THR A 86 3.09 -0.59 10.86
CA THR A 86 3.25 -0.94 12.26
C THR A 86 2.56 0.08 13.13
N VAL A 87 2.14 -0.38 14.29
CA VAL A 87 1.55 0.47 15.32
C VAL A 87 2.27 0.18 16.64
N SER A 88 1.94 0.92 17.69
CA SER A 88 2.77 0.98 18.89
C SER A 88 2.71 -0.26 19.76
N ASP A 89 1.57 -0.95 19.81
CA ASP A 89 1.43 -2.10 20.73
C ASP A 89 0.28 -2.99 20.26
N TYR A 90 0.03 -4.07 21.03
CA TYR A 90 -1.00 -5.04 20.69
C TYR A 90 -2.39 -4.41 20.63
N ALA A 91 -2.71 -3.59 21.62
CA ALA A 91 -4.03 -2.96 21.65
C ALA A 91 -4.22 -2.06 20.43
N ALA A 92 -3.16 -1.40 19.99
CA ALA A 92 -3.24 -0.52 18.83
C ALA A 92 -3.49 -1.31 17.55
N VAL A 93 -3.03 -2.55 17.45
CA VAL A 93 -3.35 -3.40 16.30
C VAL A 93 -4.85 -3.64 16.23
N ASP A 94 -5.46 -4.01 17.37
CA ASP A 94 -6.90 -4.25 17.40
C ASP A 94 -7.68 -3.00 17.05
N GLU A 95 -7.27 -1.86 17.59
CA GLU A 95 -7.94 -0.59 17.34
C GLU A 95 -7.82 -0.19 15.86
N ALA A 96 -6.62 -0.35 15.30
CA ALA A 96 -6.41 -0.01 13.90
C ALA A 96 -7.24 -0.89 12.98
N TYR A 97 -7.26 -2.20 13.27
CA TYR A 97 -8.06 -3.12 12.47
C TYR A 97 -9.54 -2.72 12.49
N ASN A 98 -10.08 -2.51 13.69
CA ASN A 98 -11.49 -2.15 13.80
C ASN A 98 -11.79 -0.84 13.09
N SER A 99 -10.90 0.12 13.20
CA SER A 99 -11.08 1.42 12.57
C SER A 99 -11.13 1.32 11.05
N VAL A 100 -10.17 0.60 10.44
CA VAL A 100 -10.13 0.53 8.99
C VAL A 100 -11.27 -0.31 8.43
N ILE A 101 -11.69 -1.36 9.16
CA ILE A 101 -12.86 -2.14 8.74
C ILE A 101 -14.10 -1.27 8.77
N GLU A 102 -14.26 -0.47 9.81
CA GLU A 102 -15.40 0.41 9.91
C GLU A 102 -15.43 1.42 8.76
N LYS A 103 -14.26 1.82 8.29
CA LYS A 103 -14.15 2.76 7.19
C LYS A 103 -14.19 2.11 5.81
N GLY A 104 -14.36 0.79 5.75
CA GLY A 104 -14.60 0.12 4.49
C GLY A 104 -13.50 -0.79 3.97
N ALA A 105 -12.42 -1.01 4.72
CA ALA A 105 -11.41 -1.95 4.30
C ALA A 105 -11.98 -3.36 4.27
N VAL A 106 -11.49 -4.18 3.34
CA VAL A 106 -11.95 -5.56 3.22
C VAL A 106 -11.22 -6.42 4.25
N PRO A 107 -11.95 -7.12 5.13
CA PRO A 107 -11.28 -7.96 6.13
C PRO A 107 -10.63 -9.18 5.50
N VAL A 108 -9.42 -9.50 5.91
CA VAL A 108 -8.72 -10.69 5.44
C VAL A 108 -8.37 -11.59 6.62
N MET A 109 -7.77 -11.03 7.67
CA MET A 109 -7.45 -11.79 8.87
C MET A 109 -7.57 -10.86 10.08
N ALA A 110 -8.47 -11.19 10.99
CA ALA A 110 -8.61 -10.42 12.24
C ALA A 110 -7.33 -10.56 13.07
N PRO A 111 -7.09 -9.63 14.01
CA PRO A 111 -5.86 -9.67 14.79
C PRO A 111 -5.66 -10.97 15.53
N VAL A 112 -4.45 -11.51 15.42
CA VAL A 112 -4.02 -12.68 16.20
C VAL A 112 -2.62 -12.42 16.70
N THR A 113 -2.28 -13.05 17.84
CA THR A 113 -0.91 -13.03 18.32
C THR A 113 -0.21 -14.28 17.79
N GLU A 114 0.83 -14.07 17.00
CA GLU A 114 1.53 -15.16 16.35
C GLU A 114 2.42 -15.90 17.36
N PRO A 115 2.79 -17.15 17.06
CA PRO A 115 3.64 -17.91 17.99
C PRO A 115 4.96 -17.24 18.31
N TRP A 116 5.47 -16.38 17.41
CA TRP A 116 6.71 -15.66 17.67
C TRP A 116 6.50 -14.35 18.41
N GLY A 117 5.25 -14.06 18.84
CA GLY A 117 4.98 -12.94 19.72
C GLY A 117 4.46 -11.67 19.06
N GLN A 118 4.46 -11.59 17.76
CA GLN A 118 3.95 -10.45 17.03
C GLN A 118 2.43 -10.53 16.94
N ARG A 119 1.75 -9.39 17.06
CA ARG A 119 0.31 -9.37 16.81
C ARG A 119 0.06 -8.77 15.45
N THR A 120 -0.66 -9.50 14.60
CA THR A 120 -0.84 -9.13 13.20
C THR A 120 -2.28 -9.21 12.77
N CYS A 121 -2.63 -8.46 11.75
CA CYS A 121 -3.90 -8.56 11.06
C CYS A 121 -3.67 -8.20 9.61
N TYR A 122 -4.63 -8.53 8.76
CA TYR A 122 -4.60 -8.17 7.35
C TYR A 122 -5.94 -7.65 6.90
N VAL A 123 -5.88 -6.61 6.08
CA VAL A 123 -7.04 -6.12 5.33
C VAL A 123 -6.61 -6.00 3.87
N ALA A 124 -7.56 -5.76 2.99
CA ALA A 124 -7.24 -5.52 1.59
C ALA A 124 -7.79 -4.17 1.17
N ASP A 125 -7.09 -3.55 0.23
CA ASP A 125 -7.56 -2.32 -0.37
C ASP A 125 -8.61 -2.64 -1.44
N PRO A 126 -9.25 -1.63 -2.06
CA PRO A 126 -10.35 -1.88 -3.01
C PRO A 126 -9.94 -2.69 -4.24
N GLU A 127 -8.66 -2.78 -4.54
CA GLU A 127 -8.22 -3.54 -5.72
C GLU A 127 -7.53 -4.83 -5.32
N GLY A 128 -7.63 -5.22 -4.05
CA GLY A 128 -7.21 -6.55 -3.61
C GLY A 128 -5.80 -6.65 -3.09
N ASN A 129 -5.11 -5.54 -2.87
CA ASN A 129 -3.76 -5.58 -2.33
C ASN A 129 -3.81 -5.70 -0.81
N LEU A 130 -2.93 -6.52 -0.24
CA LEU A 130 -2.90 -6.76 1.19
C LEU A 130 -2.20 -5.63 1.94
N VAL A 131 -2.76 -5.31 3.09
CA VAL A 131 -2.18 -4.31 4.00
C VAL A 131 -2.14 -4.89 5.40
#